data_4d7d4b06ad947d5d3a2e994e659defd1
#
_entry.id   4d7d4b06ad947d5d3a2e994e659defd1
#
_cell.length_a   1.000
_cell.length_b   1.000
_cell.length_c   1.000
_cell.angle_alpha   90.00
_cell.angle_beta   90.00
_cell.angle_gamma   90.00
#
_symmetry.space_group_name_H-M   'P 1'
#
loop_
_entity.id
_entity.type
_entity.pdbx_description
1 polymer ?
#
loop_
_entity_poly.entity_id
_entity_poly.type
_entity_poly.pdbx_seq_one_letter_code
_entity_poly.pdbx_strand_id
1 'polypeptide(L)'
;MPEISVRGLEMPQSPIRKLAPLANAAKERGIKVYHLNIGQPDLPTPQCGLDALKKIDRTILEYSPSQGYLSYRKKLVGYYEKYNIHVSPDDIIITSGGSEAVLFAFMSCLNPGDEIIIPEPAYANYMAFAISAGARIRTIATTIEEGFSLPKVEKFEELINEHTRAIMICSPNNPTGYLYTRREMNQIRDLVKKYDLYLFSDEVYREYIYTGSPYISACHLEGIENNVILIDSVSKRYSECGIRIGALITKNEQVRNAVMKFCQARLSPPLIGQIVAEASLDAPESYYRDVYDEYVERRKCLIDGLNRIPGVYSPIPMGAFYTVAQLPIDDSEKFCRWCLESFNDNGETVMMAPASGFYTTPGAGQNQVRIAYVLKKADLERALEVLRKALETYPGRTLQEKPL
;
A
#
# COMPACT_ATOMS: atom_id res chain seq x y z
N MET A 1 -28.45 7.73 -25.32
CA MET A 1 -27.64 8.35 -24.25
C MET A 1 -26.20 8.28 -24.70
N PRO A 2 -25.36 9.29 -24.38
CA PRO A 2 -23.93 9.20 -24.67
C PRO A 2 -23.33 7.96 -24.00
N GLU A 3 -22.39 7.31 -24.66
CA GLU A 3 -21.63 6.20 -24.10
C GLU A 3 -20.52 6.71 -23.18
N ILE A 4 -20.21 5.98 -22.11
CA ILE A 4 -19.07 6.29 -21.25
C ILE A 4 -17.77 5.88 -21.95
N SER A 5 -16.64 6.49 -21.57
CA SER A 5 -15.35 6.19 -22.18
C SER A 5 -14.93 4.74 -21.91
N VAL A 6 -14.14 4.15 -22.84
CA VAL A 6 -13.52 2.83 -22.67
C VAL A 6 -12.75 2.76 -21.33
N ARG A 7 -11.98 3.80 -21.02
CA ARG A 7 -11.26 3.91 -19.74
C ARG A 7 -12.20 3.81 -18.53
N GLY A 8 -13.38 4.43 -18.59
CA GLY A 8 -14.37 4.34 -17.52
C GLY A 8 -14.98 2.94 -17.37
N LEU A 9 -15.09 2.19 -18.47
CA LEU A 9 -15.54 0.79 -18.46
C LEU A 9 -14.46 -0.16 -17.91
N GLU A 10 -13.20 0.08 -18.23
CA GLU A 10 -12.07 -0.75 -17.83
C GLU A 10 -11.61 -0.52 -16.38
N MET A 11 -12.04 0.60 -15.75
CA MET A 11 -11.64 0.93 -14.38
C MET A 11 -12.08 -0.16 -13.40
N PRO A 12 -11.15 -0.83 -12.67
CA PRO A 12 -11.50 -1.93 -11.80
C PRO A 12 -12.20 -1.46 -10.52
N GLN A 13 -13.11 -2.28 -10.02
CA GLN A 13 -13.65 -2.09 -8.68
C GLN A 13 -12.58 -2.42 -7.63
N SER A 14 -12.53 -1.62 -6.56
CA SER A 14 -11.59 -1.86 -5.47
C SER A 14 -11.88 -3.17 -4.74
N PRO A 15 -10.98 -4.16 -4.72
CA PRO A 15 -11.17 -5.42 -3.98
C PRO A 15 -11.29 -5.19 -2.47
N ILE A 16 -10.77 -4.06 -1.99
CA ILE A 16 -10.79 -3.67 -0.57
C ILE A 16 -12.16 -3.13 -0.16
N ARG A 17 -12.88 -2.47 -1.08
CA ARG A 17 -14.10 -1.70 -0.77
C ARG A 17 -15.38 -2.27 -1.37
N LYS A 18 -15.29 -3.12 -2.39
CA LYS A 18 -16.47 -3.65 -3.09
C LYS A 18 -17.45 -4.42 -2.19
N LEU A 19 -16.98 -4.97 -1.08
CA LEU A 19 -17.81 -5.67 -0.10
C LEU A 19 -18.39 -4.74 1.00
N ALA A 20 -18.08 -3.44 0.98
CA ALA A 20 -18.58 -2.49 2.00
C ALA A 20 -20.12 -2.45 2.11
N PRO A 21 -20.91 -2.51 1.01
CA PRO A 21 -22.38 -2.58 1.12
C PRO A 21 -22.86 -3.81 1.92
N LEU A 22 -22.21 -4.96 1.76
CA LEU A 22 -22.55 -6.19 2.51
C LEU A 22 -22.21 -6.06 4.00
N ALA A 23 -21.06 -5.43 4.32
CA ALA A 23 -20.70 -5.16 5.70
C ALA A 23 -21.67 -4.18 6.37
N ASN A 24 -22.17 -3.17 5.65
CA ASN A 24 -23.18 -2.25 6.14
C ASN A 24 -24.51 -2.98 6.41
N ALA A 25 -24.95 -3.81 5.47
CA ALA A 25 -26.16 -4.64 5.66
C ALA A 25 -26.02 -5.62 6.83
N ALA A 26 -24.82 -6.17 7.10
CA ALA A 26 -24.57 -7.00 8.27
C ALA A 26 -24.72 -6.17 9.56
N LYS A 27 -24.17 -4.95 9.61
CA LYS A 27 -24.31 -4.04 10.75
C LYS A 27 -25.76 -3.63 10.99
N GLU A 28 -26.55 -3.39 9.96
CA GLU A 28 -27.99 -3.11 10.05
C GLU A 28 -28.76 -4.28 10.66
N ARG A 29 -28.29 -5.52 10.48
CA ARG A 29 -28.82 -6.72 11.16
C ARG A 29 -28.30 -6.88 12.60
N GLY A 30 -27.55 -5.91 13.14
CA GLY A 30 -26.97 -5.95 14.48
C GLY A 30 -25.71 -6.81 14.61
N ILE A 31 -25.07 -7.19 13.48
CA ILE A 31 -23.86 -8.00 13.48
C ILE A 31 -22.63 -7.08 13.57
N LYS A 32 -21.76 -7.31 14.54
CA LYS A 32 -20.44 -6.64 14.64
C LYS A 32 -19.51 -7.18 13.55
N VAL A 33 -18.95 -6.30 12.75
CA VAL A 33 -17.99 -6.65 11.66
C VAL A 33 -16.58 -6.25 12.07
N TYR A 34 -15.68 -7.22 12.18
CA TYR A 34 -14.24 -6.95 12.35
C TYR A 34 -13.61 -6.64 10.99
N HIS A 35 -13.24 -5.38 10.78
CA HIS A 35 -12.70 -4.90 9.50
C HIS A 35 -11.20 -5.20 9.37
N LEU A 36 -10.87 -6.36 8.83
CA LEU A 36 -9.50 -6.79 8.52
C LEU A 36 -9.09 -6.44 7.07
N ASN A 37 -10.00 -5.83 6.31
CA ASN A 37 -9.79 -5.49 4.89
C ASN A 37 -9.16 -4.11 4.65
N ILE A 38 -9.25 -3.18 5.61
CA ILE A 38 -8.81 -1.79 5.45
C ILE A 38 -7.51 -1.56 6.19
N GLY A 39 -6.47 -1.11 5.48
CA GLY A 39 -5.19 -0.70 6.05
C GLY A 39 -5.17 0.76 6.46
N GLN A 40 -6.07 1.15 7.33
CA GLN A 40 -6.07 2.47 7.95
C GLN A 40 -5.58 2.32 9.39
N PRO A 41 -4.42 2.91 9.75
CA PRO A 41 -3.96 2.90 11.13
C PRO A 41 -5.01 3.47 12.08
N ASP A 42 -5.15 2.87 13.27
CA ASP A 42 -6.09 3.29 14.33
C ASP A 42 -5.38 3.88 15.55
N LEU A 43 -4.05 3.94 15.53
CA LEU A 43 -3.27 4.60 16.58
C LEU A 43 -3.40 6.11 16.48
N PRO A 44 -3.29 6.85 17.59
CA PRO A 44 -3.45 8.30 17.58
C PRO A 44 -2.50 9.01 16.63
N THR A 45 -3.01 10.03 15.94
CA THR A 45 -2.18 11.02 15.24
C THR A 45 -1.28 11.75 16.24
N PRO A 46 -0.02 12.14 15.87
CA PRO A 46 0.87 12.88 16.75
C PRO A 46 0.20 14.12 17.34
N GLN A 47 0.37 14.34 18.63
CA GLN A 47 -0.28 15.46 19.32
C GLN A 47 0.12 16.82 18.73
N CYS A 48 1.39 16.97 18.28
CA CYS A 48 1.86 18.20 17.63
C CYS A 48 1.08 18.50 16.33
N GLY A 49 0.70 17.48 15.55
CA GLY A 49 -0.14 17.65 14.37
C GLY A 49 -1.57 18.09 14.73
N LEU A 50 -2.18 17.44 15.73
CA LEU A 50 -3.51 17.81 16.23
C LEU A 50 -3.55 19.22 16.85
N ASP A 51 -2.49 19.61 17.55
CA ASP A 51 -2.37 20.94 18.12
C ASP A 51 -2.17 22.02 17.04
N ALA A 52 -1.42 21.71 15.99
CA ALA A 52 -1.29 22.62 14.84
C ALA A 52 -2.64 22.84 14.15
N LEU A 53 -3.46 21.81 14.00
CA LEU A 53 -4.82 21.93 13.45
C LEU A 53 -5.70 22.89 14.28
N LYS A 54 -5.63 22.77 15.62
CA LYS A 54 -6.40 23.65 16.54
C LYS A 54 -5.92 25.10 16.55
N LYS A 55 -4.66 25.33 16.20
CA LYS A 55 -4.02 26.68 16.21
C LYS A 55 -4.11 27.39 14.87
N ILE A 56 -4.86 26.86 13.90
CA ILE A 56 -5.04 27.54 12.61
C ILE A 56 -5.84 28.82 12.85
N ASP A 57 -5.16 29.96 12.79
CA ASP A 57 -5.73 31.30 12.90
C ASP A 57 -5.58 32.01 11.54
N ARG A 58 -6.40 31.59 10.59
CA ARG A 58 -6.43 32.17 9.23
C ARG A 58 -7.84 32.58 8.89
N THR A 59 -8.02 33.81 8.46
CA THR A 59 -9.31 34.34 7.99
C THR A 59 -9.58 33.96 6.52
N ILE A 60 -8.53 33.63 5.76
CA ILE A 60 -8.59 33.19 4.36
C ILE A 60 -7.79 31.91 4.22
N LEU A 61 -8.39 30.90 3.55
CA LEU A 61 -7.74 29.64 3.21
C LEU A 61 -7.32 29.70 1.74
N GLU A 62 -6.20 30.37 1.50
CA GLU A 62 -5.65 30.61 0.17
C GLU A 62 -4.98 29.36 -0.44
N TYR A 63 -4.73 29.39 -1.75
CA TYR A 63 -3.92 28.38 -2.40
C TYR A 63 -2.48 28.42 -1.85
N SER A 64 -1.94 27.25 -1.52
CA SER A 64 -0.51 27.10 -1.27
C SER A 64 0.28 27.04 -2.59
N PRO A 65 1.61 27.18 -2.58
CA PRO A 65 2.42 26.92 -3.77
C PRO A 65 2.12 25.54 -4.38
N SER A 66 2.10 25.43 -5.70
CA SER A 66 1.78 24.18 -6.41
C SER A 66 2.71 23.02 -6.05
N GLN A 67 3.98 23.32 -5.73
CA GLN A 67 4.97 22.35 -5.23
C GLN A 67 4.77 21.99 -3.75
N GLY A 68 3.97 22.73 -3.02
CA GLY A 68 3.84 22.67 -1.56
C GLY A 68 4.74 23.67 -0.83
N TYR A 69 4.46 23.89 0.45
CA TYR A 69 5.21 24.85 1.27
C TYR A 69 6.69 24.50 1.36
N LEU A 70 7.54 25.53 1.17
CA LEU A 70 8.99 25.36 1.25
C LEU A 70 9.43 24.96 2.68
N SER A 71 8.75 25.50 3.72
CA SER A 71 9.01 25.13 5.12
C SER A 71 8.83 23.62 5.34
N TYR A 72 7.71 23.07 4.86
CA TYR A 72 7.42 21.65 4.96
C TYR A 72 8.43 20.80 4.18
N ARG A 73 8.76 21.20 2.93
CA ARG A 73 9.76 20.48 2.13
C ARG A 73 11.15 20.48 2.78
N LYS A 74 11.57 21.60 3.39
CA LYS A 74 12.82 21.69 4.17
C LYS A 74 12.81 20.75 5.39
N LYS A 75 11.70 20.66 6.13
CA LYS A 75 11.58 19.70 7.23
C LYS A 75 11.62 18.24 6.74
N LEU A 76 11.00 17.96 5.59
CA LEU A 76 11.06 16.62 4.98
C LEU A 76 12.49 16.20 4.62
N VAL A 77 13.36 17.12 4.20
CA VAL A 77 14.78 16.82 3.99
C VAL A 77 15.40 16.26 5.28
N GLY A 78 15.17 16.90 6.42
CA GLY A 78 15.67 16.42 7.72
C GLY A 78 15.07 15.05 8.12
N TYR A 79 13.83 14.77 7.73
CA TYR A 79 13.23 13.46 7.91
C TYR A 79 13.92 12.40 7.04
N TYR A 80 14.15 12.68 5.74
CA TYR A 80 14.80 11.72 4.82
C TYR A 80 16.26 11.45 5.19
N GLU A 81 16.98 12.45 5.70
CA GLU A 81 18.35 12.30 6.20
C GLU A 81 18.47 11.23 7.30
N LYS A 82 17.45 11.06 8.16
CA LYS A 82 17.41 9.98 9.18
C LYS A 82 17.49 8.58 8.56
N TYR A 83 17.12 8.45 7.29
CA TYR A 83 17.16 7.21 6.51
C TYR A 83 18.30 7.17 5.49
N ASN A 84 19.27 8.11 5.57
CA ASN A 84 20.34 8.29 4.58
C ASN A 84 19.81 8.51 3.14
N ILE A 85 18.65 9.12 3.00
CA ILE A 85 18.10 9.56 1.72
C ILE A 85 18.45 11.04 1.54
N HIS A 86 19.45 11.31 0.68
CA HIS A 86 19.97 12.65 0.45
C HIS A 86 19.24 13.33 -0.69
N VAL A 87 18.37 14.28 -0.35
CA VAL A 87 17.54 15.06 -1.28
C VAL A 87 17.54 16.53 -0.88
N SER A 88 17.28 17.40 -1.85
CA SER A 88 17.07 18.82 -1.62
C SER A 88 15.57 19.15 -1.52
N PRO A 89 15.18 20.31 -1.01
CA PRO A 89 13.78 20.73 -1.03
C PRO A 89 13.18 20.80 -2.45
N ASP A 90 14.02 21.01 -3.47
CA ASP A 90 13.57 21.09 -4.86
C ASP A 90 13.30 19.73 -5.49
N ASP A 91 13.88 18.66 -4.93
CA ASP A 91 13.59 17.27 -5.33
C ASP A 91 12.22 16.77 -4.83
N ILE A 92 11.58 17.52 -3.91
CA ILE A 92 10.35 17.12 -3.23
C ILE A 92 9.16 17.90 -3.77
N ILE A 93 8.13 17.20 -4.22
CA ILE A 93 6.84 17.76 -4.66
C ILE A 93 5.74 17.21 -3.76
N ILE A 94 5.02 18.07 -3.05
CA ILE A 94 3.91 17.68 -2.17
C ILE A 94 2.68 17.37 -3.02
N THR A 95 2.00 16.28 -2.67
CA THR A 95 0.84 15.75 -3.39
C THR A 95 -0.35 15.53 -2.46
N SER A 96 -1.55 15.35 -3.04
CA SER A 96 -2.77 14.99 -2.32
C SER A 96 -2.77 13.50 -1.96
N GLY A 97 -1.81 13.11 -1.10
CA GLY A 97 -1.52 11.71 -0.72
C GLY A 97 -0.67 10.99 -1.76
N GLY A 98 -0.20 9.77 -1.40
CA GLY A 98 0.59 8.93 -2.30
C GLY A 98 -0.13 8.57 -3.61
N SER A 99 -1.46 8.54 -3.61
CA SER A 99 -2.25 8.25 -4.81
C SER A 99 -2.03 9.27 -5.93
N GLU A 100 -2.01 10.57 -5.62
CA GLU A 100 -1.70 11.61 -6.60
C GLU A 100 -0.24 11.54 -7.04
N ALA A 101 0.67 11.21 -6.11
CA ALA A 101 2.08 11.05 -6.44
C ALA A 101 2.30 9.92 -7.47
N VAL A 102 1.66 8.75 -7.30
CA VAL A 102 1.70 7.65 -8.29
C VAL A 102 1.11 8.08 -9.62
N LEU A 103 -0.07 8.72 -9.60
CA LEU A 103 -0.75 9.16 -10.82
C LEU A 103 0.11 10.16 -11.60
N PHE A 104 0.67 11.17 -10.92
CA PHE A 104 1.51 12.18 -11.57
C PHE A 104 2.84 11.58 -12.07
N ALA A 105 3.43 10.62 -11.32
CA ALA A 105 4.60 9.88 -11.78
C ALA A 105 4.30 9.14 -13.09
N PHE A 106 3.20 8.39 -13.14
CA PHE A 106 2.82 7.65 -14.35
C PHE A 106 2.52 8.59 -15.53
N MET A 107 1.72 9.63 -15.30
CA MET A 107 1.37 10.59 -16.37
C MET A 107 2.55 11.39 -16.88
N SER A 108 3.60 11.58 -16.06
CA SER A 108 4.80 12.34 -16.45
C SER A 108 5.85 11.50 -17.16
N CYS A 109 5.90 10.18 -16.88
CA CYS A 109 6.96 9.30 -17.34
C CYS A 109 6.52 8.29 -18.42
N LEU A 110 5.21 8.13 -18.62
CA LEU A 110 4.67 7.09 -19.50
C LEU A 110 3.74 7.68 -20.56
N ASN A 111 3.84 7.15 -21.77
CA ASN A 111 2.91 7.43 -22.85
C ASN A 111 1.77 6.38 -22.88
N PRO A 112 0.65 6.67 -23.57
CA PRO A 112 -0.35 5.64 -23.84
C PRO A 112 0.26 4.45 -24.57
N GLY A 113 0.05 3.25 -24.00
CA GLY A 113 0.59 1.99 -24.51
C GLY A 113 1.92 1.55 -23.92
N ASP A 114 2.64 2.43 -23.19
CA ASP A 114 3.83 2.05 -22.44
C ASP A 114 3.50 1.02 -21.34
N GLU A 115 4.47 0.19 -20.99
CA GLU A 115 4.32 -0.92 -20.05
C GLU A 115 5.14 -0.69 -18.77
N ILE A 116 4.53 -1.08 -17.64
CA ILE A 116 5.15 -1.08 -16.31
C ILE A 116 5.22 -2.52 -15.80
N ILE A 117 6.41 -2.99 -15.41
CA ILE A 117 6.55 -4.29 -14.74
C ILE A 117 6.32 -4.11 -13.25
N ILE A 118 5.42 -4.92 -12.67
CA ILE A 118 5.07 -4.88 -11.24
C ILE A 118 5.08 -6.31 -10.68
N PRO A 119 5.80 -6.59 -9.58
CA PRO A 119 5.66 -7.85 -8.86
C PRO A 119 4.23 -8.00 -8.30
N GLU A 120 3.59 -9.13 -8.55
CA GLU A 120 2.27 -9.43 -7.99
C GLU A 120 2.33 -10.53 -6.91
N PRO A 121 1.47 -10.47 -5.87
CA PRO A 121 0.32 -9.55 -5.71
C PRO A 121 0.78 -8.12 -5.42
N ALA A 122 0.08 -7.14 -6.01
CA ALA A 122 0.41 -5.73 -5.94
C ALA A 122 -0.76 -4.90 -5.38
N TYR A 123 -0.49 -3.70 -4.90
CA TYR A 123 -1.55 -2.79 -4.46
C TYR A 123 -2.53 -2.51 -5.60
N ALA A 124 -3.78 -2.90 -5.41
CA ALA A 124 -4.79 -2.94 -6.46
C ALA A 124 -5.01 -1.61 -7.21
N ASN A 125 -4.75 -0.47 -6.54
CA ASN A 125 -4.95 0.83 -7.18
C ASN A 125 -3.87 1.17 -8.23
N TYR A 126 -2.73 0.45 -8.28
CA TYR A 126 -1.75 0.69 -9.35
C TYR A 126 -2.35 0.41 -10.73
N MET A 127 -3.21 -0.62 -10.84
CA MET A 127 -3.97 -0.89 -12.07
C MET A 127 -4.82 0.32 -12.47
N ALA A 128 -5.57 0.89 -11.52
CA ALA A 128 -6.42 2.05 -11.78
C ALA A 128 -5.59 3.27 -12.23
N PHE A 129 -4.42 3.50 -11.64
CA PHE A 129 -3.54 4.60 -12.03
C PHE A 129 -2.90 4.37 -13.41
N ALA A 130 -2.51 3.12 -13.73
CA ALA A 130 -1.99 2.77 -15.05
C ALA A 130 -3.06 3.00 -16.15
N ILE A 131 -4.28 2.53 -15.94
CA ILE A 131 -5.41 2.77 -16.85
C ILE A 131 -5.65 4.28 -17.01
N SER A 132 -5.61 5.05 -15.91
CA SER A 132 -5.78 6.51 -15.96
C SER A 132 -4.71 7.20 -16.79
N ALA A 133 -3.47 6.73 -16.72
CA ALA A 133 -2.34 7.24 -17.51
C ALA A 133 -2.30 6.67 -18.95
N GLY A 134 -3.12 5.68 -19.26
CA GLY A 134 -3.10 4.98 -20.55
C GLY A 134 -1.98 3.93 -20.68
N ALA A 135 -1.29 3.64 -19.60
CA ALA A 135 -0.23 2.63 -19.53
C ALA A 135 -0.80 1.23 -19.26
N ARG A 136 -0.01 0.20 -19.50
CA ARG A 136 -0.34 -1.20 -19.27
C ARG A 136 0.55 -1.78 -18.17
N ILE A 137 -0.04 -2.64 -17.33
CA ILE A 137 0.73 -3.38 -16.33
C ILE A 137 1.09 -4.75 -16.89
N ARG A 138 2.38 -5.09 -16.79
CA ARG A 138 2.92 -6.44 -16.95
C ARG A 138 3.31 -6.95 -15.58
N THR A 139 2.69 -8.02 -15.12
CA THR A 139 3.02 -8.55 -13.79
C THR A 139 4.07 -9.64 -13.85
N ILE A 140 4.88 -9.68 -12.78
CA ILE A 140 5.78 -10.78 -12.53
C ILE A 140 5.33 -11.51 -11.27
N ALA A 141 5.03 -12.80 -11.41
CA ALA A 141 4.46 -13.57 -10.32
C ALA A 141 5.46 -13.80 -9.19
N THR A 142 5.00 -13.59 -7.96
CA THR A 142 5.62 -14.09 -6.74
C THR A 142 4.66 -15.05 -6.05
N THR A 143 5.18 -15.98 -5.23
CA THR A 143 4.37 -17.02 -4.63
C THR A 143 4.38 -16.96 -3.12
N ILE A 144 3.29 -17.41 -2.50
CA ILE A 144 3.18 -17.46 -1.04
C ILE A 144 4.15 -18.50 -0.44
N GLU A 145 4.42 -19.57 -1.18
CA GLU A 145 5.35 -20.64 -0.79
C GLU A 145 6.78 -20.13 -0.69
N GLU A 146 7.17 -19.15 -1.55
CA GLU A 146 8.48 -18.49 -1.52
C GLU A 146 8.47 -17.22 -0.66
N GLY A 147 7.40 -17.00 0.13
CA GLY A 147 7.24 -15.83 0.98
C GLY A 147 7.14 -14.51 0.20
N PHE A 148 6.77 -14.57 -1.09
CA PHE A 148 6.68 -13.43 -2.01
C PHE A 148 8.02 -12.76 -2.37
N SER A 149 9.14 -13.51 -2.29
CA SER A 149 10.43 -13.04 -2.77
C SER A 149 10.41 -12.81 -4.29
N LEU A 150 11.27 -11.90 -4.77
CA LEU A 150 11.38 -11.67 -6.21
C LEU A 150 11.93 -12.90 -6.93
N PRO A 151 11.40 -13.23 -8.09
CA PRO A 151 11.96 -14.26 -8.93
C PRO A 151 13.33 -13.83 -9.49
N LYS A 152 14.02 -14.77 -10.13
CA LYS A 152 15.31 -14.51 -10.76
C LYS A 152 15.19 -13.41 -11.82
N VAL A 153 16.30 -12.70 -12.06
CA VAL A 153 16.38 -11.56 -13.00
C VAL A 153 15.95 -11.92 -14.42
N GLU A 154 16.21 -13.14 -14.84
CA GLU A 154 15.83 -13.64 -16.18
C GLU A 154 14.31 -13.56 -16.41
N LYS A 155 13.52 -13.72 -15.36
CA LYS A 155 12.04 -13.59 -15.45
C LYS A 155 11.59 -12.15 -15.70
N PHE A 156 12.32 -11.17 -15.21
CA PHE A 156 12.09 -9.76 -15.57
C PHE A 156 12.48 -9.51 -17.02
N GLU A 157 13.62 -10.05 -17.45
CA GLU A 157 14.12 -9.87 -18.82
C GLU A 157 13.18 -10.50 -19.88
N GLU A 158 12.54 -11.62 -19.56
CA GLU A 158 11.49 -12.24 -20.41
C GLU A 158 10.28 -11.31 -20.64
N LEU A 159 10.02 -10.38 -19.71
CA LEU A 159 8.90 -9.43 -19.82
C LEU A 159 9.29 -8.12 -20.50
N ILE A 160 10.58 -7.76 -20.49
CA ILE A 160 11.05 -6.47 -21.03
C ILE A 160 10.98 -6.50 -22.55
N ASN A 161 10.37 -5.47 -23.13
CA ASN A 161 10.26 -5.25 -24.57
C ASN A 161 10.35 -3.75 -24.91
N GLU A 162 10.16 -3.38 -26.18
CA GLU A 162 10.24 -1.99 -26.66
C GLU A 162 9.21 -1.02 -26.07
N HIS A 163 8.15 -1.53 -25.45
CA HIS A 163 7.12 -0.75 -24.75
C HIS A 163 7.41 -0.59 -23.27
N THR A 164 8.28 -1.41 -22.71
CA THR A 164 8.60 -1.34 -21.27
C THR A 164 9.34 -0.05 -20.94
N ARG A 165 8.81 0.71 -19.97
CA ARG A 165 9.38 2.00 -19.55
C ARG A 165 9.71 2.07 -18.07
N ALA A 166 9.11 1.19 -17.26
CA ALA A 166 9.29 1.26 -15.81
C ALA A 166 9.18 -0.09 -15.13
N ILE A 167 9.82 -0.17 -13.95
CA ILE A 167 9.55 -1.16 -12.92
C ILE A 167 8.94 -0.39 -11.74
N MET A 168 7.89 -0.95 -11.13
CA MET A 168 7.31 -0.42 -9.90
C MET A 168 7.40 -1.43 -8.78
N ILE A 169 7.87 -0.97 -7.63
CA ILE A 169 7.92 -1.75 -6.39
C ILE A 169 7.23 -1.01 -5.26
N CYS A 170 6.78 -1.77 -4.25
CA CYS A 170 6.31 -1.25 -2.97
C CYS A 170 7.12 -1.93 -1.86
N SER A 171 7.86 -1.15 -1.06
CA SER A 171 8.78 -1.69 -0.05
C SER A 171 8.74 -0.87 1.24
N PRO A 172 8.29 -1.45 2.36
CA PRO A 172 7.63 -2.76 2.52
C PRO A 172 6.33 -2.90 1.72
N ASN A 173 6.02 -4.13 1.28
CA ASN A 173 4.99 -4.38 0.29
C ASN A 173 3.56 -4.39 0.88
N ASN A 174 2.64 -3.81 0.14
CA ASN A 174 1.20 -4.04 0.25
C ASN A 174 0.75 -4.81 -1.02
N PRO A 175 0.28 -6.07 -0.91
CA PRO A 175 -0.40 -6.66 0.27
C PRO A 175 0.43 -7.62 1.14
N THR A 176 1.65 -7.98 0.77
CA THR A 176 2.33 -9.17 1.32
C THR A 176 3.10 -8.93 2.62
N GLY A 177 3.45 -7.67 2.92
CA GLY A 177 4.39 -7.35 3.98
C GLY A 177 5.84 -7.74 3.68
N TYR A 178 6.14 -8.09 2.43
CA TYR A 178 7.50 -8.42 2.01
C TYR A 178 8.41 -7.18 2.03
N LEU A 179 9.65 -7.36 2.43
CA LEU A 179 10.71 -6.34 2.41
C LEU A 179 11.82 -6.82 1.49
N TYR A 180 12.08 -6.07 0.42
CA TYR A 180 13.13 -6.44 -0.54
C TYR A 180 14.51 -6.41 0.10
N THR A 181 15.27 -7.46 -0.14
CA THR A 181 16.65 -7.61 0.29
C THR A 181 17.60 -6.70 -0.51
N ARG A 182 18.81 -6.44 0.03
CA ARG A 182 19.84 -5.71 -0.72
C ARG A 182 20.15 -6.35 -2.06
N ARG A 183 20.16 -7.67 -2.13
CA ARG A 183 20.40 -8.42 -3.36
C ARG A 183 19.31 -8.13 -4.40
N GLU A 184 18.05 -8.21 -4.01
CA GLU A 184 16.92 -7.94 -4.90
C GLU A 184 16.89 -6.48 -5.36
N MET A 185 17.15 -5.54 -4.46
CA MET A 185 17.23 -4.12 -4.83
C MET A 185 18.39 -3.86 -5.82
N ASN A 186 19.52 -4.53 -5.67
CA ASN A 186 20.62 -4.45 -6.64
C ASN A 186 20.24 -5.09 -7.99
N GLN A 187 19.51 -6.20 -8.01
CA GLN A 187 19.00 -6.80 -9.24
C GLN A 187 18.07 -5.84 -10.00
N ILE A 188 17.15 -5.17 -9.28
CA ILE A 188 16.27 -4.15 -9.86
C ILE A 188 17.10 -2.98 -10.41
N ARG A 189 18.09 -2.47 -9.65
CA ARG A 189 19.00 -1.41 -10.12
C ARG A 189 19.69 -1.80 -11.44
N ASP A 190 20.22 -3.01 -11.53
CA ASP A 190 20.96 -3.47 -12.70
C ASP A 190 20.05 -3.58 -13.92
N LEU A 191 18.79 -4.03 -13.76
CA LEU A 191 17.77 -4.02 -14.80
C LEU A 191 17.43 -2.58 -15.25
N VAL A 192 17.16 -1.70 -14.29
CA VAL A 192 16.86 -0.28 -14.56
C VAL A 192 17.98 0.37 -15.35
N LYS A 193 19.22 0.14 -14.94
CA LYS A 193 20.41 0.68 -15.61
C LYS A 193 20.61 0.09 -17.01
N LYS A 194 20.43 -1.23 -17.15
CA LYS A 194 20.66 -1.96 -18.42
C LYS A 194 19.66 -1.55 -19.51
N TYR A 195 18.41 -1.34 -19.12
CA TYR A 195 17.30 -1.08 -20.05
C TYR A 195 16.81 0.38 -20.03
N ASP A 196 17.49 1.26 -19.30
CA ASP A 196 17.14 2.69 -19.13
C ASP A 196 15.66 2.88 -18.74
N LEU A 197 15.23 2.19 -17.69
CA LEU A 197 13.87 2.23 -17.19
C LEU A 197 13.71 3.22 -16.04
N TYR A 198 12.50 3.71 -15.81
CA TYR A 198 12.15 4.35 -14.55
C TYR A 198 11.97 3.31 -13.43
N LEU A 199 12.32 3.66 -12.21
CA LEU A 199 12.01 2.90 -11.00
C LEU A 199 11.04 3.71 -10.13
N PHE A 200 9.77 3.33 -10.14
CA PHE A 200 8.80 3.85 -9.19
C PHE A 200 8.87 3.03 -7.90
N SER A 201 9.17 3.68 -6.78
CA SER A 201 9.30 3.05 -5.47
C SER A 201 8.29 3.63 -4.49
N ASP A 202 7.25 2.86 -4.16
CA ASP A 202 6.28 3.22 -3.13
C ASP A 202 6.83 2.81 -1.76
N GLU A 203 7.18 3.80 -0.93
CA GLU A 203 7.87 3.59 0.34
C GLU A 203 7.05 4.10 1.54
N VAL A 204 5.73 4.15 1.41
CA VAL A 204 4.82 4.69 2.44
C VAL A 204 4.79 3.90 3.74
N TYR A 205 5.39 2.71 3.78
CA TYR A 205 5.47 1.84 4.97
C TYR A 205 6.86 1.79 5.59
N ARG A 206 7.75 2.73 5.29
CA ARG A 206 9.16 2.76 5.71
C ARG A 206 9.36 2.61 7.21
N GLU A 207 8.47 3.13 8.04
CA GLU A 207 8.54 3.06 9.49
C GLU A 207 8.17 1.67 10.06
N TYR A 208 7.56 0.81 9.25
CA TYR A 208 7.06 -0.50 9.67
C TYR A 208 7.95 -1.62 9.15
N ILE A 209 9.16 -1.77 9.73
CA ILE A 209 10.14 -2.80 9.38
C ILE A 209 10.49 -3.58 10.64
N TYR A 210 10.24 -4.89 10.62
CA TYR A 210 10.30 -5.74 11.82
C TYR A 210 11.48 -6.70 11.84
N THR A 211 12.40 -6.61 10.87
CA THR A 211 13.50 -7.57 10.71
C THR A 211 14.76 -7.21 11.48
N GLY A 212 14.85 -6.00 12.03
CA GLY A 212 16.10 -5.44 12.59
C GLY A 212 17.16 -5.11 11.53
N SER A 213 16.88 -5.36 10.25
CA SER A 213 17.78 -5.01 9.15
C SER A 213 17.62 -3.54 8.75
N PRO A 214 18.69 -2.88 8.29
CA PRO A 214 18.60 -1.52 7.77
C PRO A 214 17.62 -1.43 6.61
N TYR A 215 16.82 -0.37 6.59
CA TYR A 215 15.95 -0.07 5.47
C TYR A 215 16.76 0.28 4.21
N ILE A 216 16.29 -0.20 3.05
CA ILE A 216 16.88 0.06 1.75
C ILE A 216 15.86 0.80 0.89
N SER A 217 16.08 2.11 0.73
CA SER A 217 15.34 2.93 -0.23
C SER A 217 15.86 2.73 -1.66
N ALA A 218 14.99 2.93 -2.65
CA ALA A 218 15.44 3.03 -4.04
C ALA A 218 16.44 4.18 -4.24
N CYS A 219 16.38 5.23 -3.41
CA CYS A 219 17.35 6.33 -3.44
C CYS A 219 18.77 5.95 -2.99
N HIS A 220 18.97 4.75 -2.41
CA HIS A 220 20.31 4.22 -2.08
C HIS A 220 20.97 3.45 -3.24
N LEU A 221 20.31 3.36 -4.39
CA LEU A 221 20.78 2.61 -5.55
C LEU A 221 21.63 3.50 -6.43
N GLU A 222 22.93 3.31 -6.37
CA GLU A 222 23.91 4.12 -7.10
C GLU A 222 23.86 3.89 -8.61
N GLY A 223 24.01 4.99 -9.37
CA GLY A 223 24.09 5.00 -10.82
C GLY A 223 22.75 4.94 -11.55
N ILE A 224 21.64 5.11 -10.82
CA ILE A 224 20.27 5.25 -11.35
C ILE A 224 19.49 6.39 -10.68
N GLU A 225 20.17 7.35 -10.09
CA GLU A 225 19.57 8.42 -9.29
C GLU A 225 18.50 9.22 -10.07
N ASN A 226 18.70 9.40 -11.38
CA ASN A 226 17.77 10.09 -12.26
C ASN A 226 16.63 9.20 -12.77
N ASN A 227 16.70 7.89 -12.53
CA ASN A 227 15.65 6.95 -12.91
C ASN A 227 14.64 6.74 -11.77
N VAL A 228 15.03 7.07 -10.52
CA VAL A 228 14.22 6.81 -9.33
C VAL A 228 13.16 7.89 -9.13
N ILE A 229 11.93 7.46 -8.95
CA ILE A 229 10.80 8.27 -8.48
C ILE A 229 10.27 7.60 -7.20
N LEU A 230 10.55 8.22 -6.06
CA LEU A 230 10.10 7.79 -4.74
C LEU A 230 8.71 8.35 -4.45
N ILE A 231 7.81 7.50 -3.97
CA ILE A 231 6.47 7.85 -3.52
C ILE A 231 6.41 7.73 -2.00
N ASP A 232 5.95 8.77 -1.33
CA ASP A 232 5.80 8.79 0.13
C ASP A 232 4.44 9.36 0.55
N SER A 233 4.04 9.11 1.81
CA SER A 233 2.81 9.65 2.38
C SER A 233 2.85 9.64 3.90
N VAL A 234 2.28 10.68 4.52
CA VAL A 234 2.06 10.75 5.96
C VAL A 234 0.91 9.84 6.43
N SER A 235 0.09 9.34 5.49
CA SER A 235 -1.13 8.57 5.80
C SER A 235 -0.87 7.39 6.73
N LYS A 236 0.27 6.71 6.56
CA LYS A 236 0.59 5.52 7.36
C LYS A 236 1.46 5.88 8.56
N ARG A 237 2.48 6.68 8.33
CA ARG A 237 3.45 7.13 9.33
C ARG A 237 2.83 7.75 10.56
N TYR A 238 1.80 8.58 10.38
CA TYR A 238 1.20 9.40 11.45
C TYR A 238 -0.28 9.12 11.67
N SER A 239 -0.84 8.05 11.11
CA SER A 239 -2.31 7.81 11.13
C SER A 239 -3.11 8.99 10.55
N GLU A 240 -2.56 9.67 9.55
CA GLU A 240 -3.09 10.90 8.94
C GLU A 240 -3.72 10.66 7.56
N CYS A 241 -4.41 9.53 7.39
CA CYS A 241 -5.01 9.20 6.09
C CYS A 241 -5.98 10.27 5.58
N GLY A 242 -6.65 10.97 6.49
CA GLY A 242 -7.70 11.96 6.17
C GLY A 242 -7.19 13.31 5.70
N ILE A 243 -5.97 13.71 6.05
CA ILE A 243 -5.45 15.03 5.67
C ILE A 243 -4.96 15.09 4.21
N ARG A 244 -4.80 13.91 3.56
CA ARG A 244 -4.44 13.78 2.13
C ARG A 244 -3.13 14.45 1.77
N ILE A 245 -2.04 14.11 2.45
CA ILE A 245 -0.68 14.58 2.15
C ILE A 245 0.24 13.41 1.83
N GLY A 246 0.95 13.57 0.73
CA GLY A 246 2.02 12.70 0.26
C GLY A 246 3.10 13.51 -0.43
N ALA A 247 4.07 12.81 -1.01
CA ALA A 247 5.15 13.43 -1.75
C ALA A 247 5.61 12.53 -2.90
N LEU A 248 6.03 13.18 -3.99
CA LEU A 248 6.80 12.61 -5.08
C LEU A 248 8.21 13.20 -4.98
N ILE A 249 9.21 12.34 -4.94
CA ILE A 249 10.61 12.75 -4.77
C ILE A 249 11.44 12.15 -5.91
N THR A 250 12.19 13.02 -6.62
CA THR A 250 13.10 12.58 -7.67
C THR A 250 14.20 13.58 -7.92
N LYS A 251 15.40 13.12 -8.23
CA LYS A 251 16.53 13.96 -8.68
C LYS A 251 16.44 14.32 -10.16
N ASN A 252 15.57 13.67 -10.91
CA ASN A 252 15.37 13.91 -12.34
C ASN A 252 14.67 15.26 -12.58
N GLU A 253 15.40 16.25 -13.05
CA GLU A 253 14.88 17.59 -13.29
C GLU A 253 13.77 17.60 -14.36
N GLN A 254 13.89 16.79 -15.42
CA GLN A 254 12.89 16.74 -16.48
C GLN A 254 11.57 16.19 -15.95
N VAL A 255 11.62 15.13 -15.09
CA VAL A 255 10.44 14.58 -14.44
C VAL A 255 9.83 15.62 -13.49
N ARG A 256 10.64 16.31 -12.66
CA ARG A 256 10.13 17.37 -11.78
C ARG A 256 9.40 18.47 -12.56
N ASN A 257 10.00 18.92 -13.65
CA ASN A 257 9.41 19.95 -14.51
C ASN A 257 8.09 19.49 -15.16
N ALA A 258 8.00 18.23 -15.56
CA ALA A 258 6.76 17.65 -16.08
C ALA A 258 5.68 17.54 -15.00
N VAL A 259 6.02 16.97 -13.82
CA VAL A 259 5.12 16.86 -12.67
C VAL A 259 4.61 18.21 -12.21
N MET A 260 5.46 19.25 -12.23
CA MET A 260 5.04 20.61 -11.86
C MET A 260 3.94 21.19 -12.74
N LYS A 261 3.86 20.82 -14.03
CA LYS A 261 2.74 21.22 -14.90
C LYS A 261 1.42 20.61 -14.45
N PHE A 262 1.42 19.35 -14.02
CA PHE A 262 0.24 18.70 -13.41
C PHE A 262 -0.11 19.33 -12.07
N CYS A 263 0.89 19.67 -11.25
CA CYS A 263 0.67 20.38 -9.99
C CYS A 263 0.03 21.75 -10.20
N GLN A 264 0.47 22.50 -11.21
CA GLN A 264 -0.11 23.80 -11.57
C GLN A 264 -1.56 23.66 -12.08
N ALA A 265 -1.84 22.63 -12.88
CA ALA A 265 -3.20 22.33 -13.34
C ALA A 265 -4.14 21.94 -12.17
N ARG A 266 -3.63 21.21 -11.17
CA ARG A 266 -4.34 20.86 -9.93
C ARG A 266 -4.43 22.05 -8.95
N LEU A 267 -3.67 23.12 -9.14
CA LEU A 267 -3.48 24.31 -8.32
C LEU A 267 -2.51 24.09 -7.14
N SER A 268 -2.96 23.50 -6.04
CA SER A 268 -2.12 23.32 -4.84
C SER A 268 -2.49 22.04 -4.06
N PRO A 269 -1.58 21.46 -3.28
CA PRO A 269 -1.94 20.45 -2.30
C PRO A 269 -2.75 21.08 -1.16
N PRO A 270 -3.50 20.27 -0.36
CA PRO A 270 -4.34 20.78 0.71
C PRO A 270 -3.55 21.61 1.73
N LEU A 271 -3.92 22.90 1.89
CA LEU A 271 -3.24 23.83 2.81
C LEU A 271 -3.24 23.31 4.25
N ILE A 272 -4.42 22.99 4.78
CA ILE A 272 -4.58 22.50 6.16
C ILE A 272 -3.81 21.20 6.37
N GLY A 273 -3.88 20.30 5.39
CA GLY A 273 -3.13 19.05 5.43
C GLY A 273 -1.62 19.26 5.55
N GLN A 274 -1.05 20.23 4.83
CA GLN A 274 0.38 20.54 4.91
C GLN A 274 0.76 21.09 6.28
N ILE A 275 -0.06 21.96 6.88
CA ILE A 275 0.19 22.51 8.23
C ILE A 275 0.26 21.37 9.27
N VAL A 276 -0.67 20.44 9.22
CA VAL A 276 -0.70 19.27 10.11
C VAL A 276 0.49 18.37 9.87
N ALA A 277 0.75 18.00 8.61
CA ALA A 277 1.85 17.11 8.23
C ALA A 277 3.24 17.71 8.58
N GLU A 278 3.44 19.02 8.41
CA GLU A 278 4.67 19.72 8.79
C GLU A 278 4.89 19.67 10.31
N ALA A 279 3.84 19.89 11.10
CA ALA A 279 3.92 19.81 12.55
C ALA A 279 4.16 18.38 13.06
N SER A 280 3.60 17.37 12.37
CA SER A 280 3.77 15.96 12.73
C SER A 280 5.19 15.44 12.56
N LEU A 281 6.03 16.14 11.78
CA LEU A 281 7.47 15.86 11.69
C LEU A 281 8.22 16.16 13.00
N ASP A 282 7.64 16.94 13.91
CA ASP A 282 8.16 17.21 15.25
C ASP A 282 7.70 16.17 16.28
N ALA A 283 7.08 15.06 15.86
CA ALA A 283 6.70 13.97 16.75
C ALA A 283 7.93 13.45 17.51
N PRO A 284 7.81 13.23 18.84
CA PRO A 284 8.93 12.74 19.62
C PRO A 284 9.27 11.28 19.25
N GLU A 285 10.51 10.87 19.47
CA GLU A 285 10.97 9.49 19.20
C GLU A 285 10.15 8.43 19.95
N SER A 286 9.56 8.78 21.12
CA SER A 286 8.65 7.90 21.84
C SER A 286 7.40 7.54 21.02
N TYR A 287 6.86 8.49 20.22
CA TYR A 287 5.73 8.22 19.35
C TYR A 287 6.02 7.09 18.36
N TYR A 288 7.16 7.16 17.66
CA TYR A 288 7.54 6.14 16.68
C TYR A 288 7.78 4.78 17.33
N ARG A 289 8.43 4.77 18.50
CA ARG A 289 8.68 3.56 19.27
C ARG A 289 7.36 2.91 19.71
N ASP A 290 6.46 3.68 20.31
CA ASP A 290 5.18 3.17 20.83
C ASP A 290 4.30 2.62 19.69
N VAL A 291 4.28 3.29 18.53
CA VAL A 291 3.60 2.80 17.32
C VAL A 291 4.24 1.51 16.81
N TYR A 292 5.57 1.46 16.74
CA TYR A 292 6.31 0.28 16.29
C TYR A 292 6.05 -0.93 17.20
N ASP A 293 6.18 -0.76 18.51
CA ASP A 293 5.98 -1.82 19.50
C ASP A 293 4.56 -2.40 19.43
N GLU A 294 3.53 -1.54 19.30
CA GLU A 294 2.15 -1.97 19.14
C GLU A 294 1.96 -2.81 17.87
N TYR A 295 2.54 -2.40 16.73
CA TYR A 295 2.41 -3.17 15.50
C TYR A 295 3.23 -4.47 15.51
N VAL A 296 4.34 -4.55 16.22
CA VAL A 296 5.05 -5.81 16.48
C VAL A 296 4.14 -6.80 17.21
N GLU A 297 3.45 -6.36 18.28
CA GLU A 297 2.52 -7.20 19.04
C GLU A 297 1.31 -7.63 18.20
N ARG A 298 0.70 -6.72 17.44
CA ARG A 298 -0.42 -7.03 16.54
C ARG A 298 -0.03 -8.04 15.48
N ARG A 299 1.13 -7.83 14.85
CA ARG A 299 1.68 -8.77 13.85
C ARG A 299 1.84 -10.16 14.45
N LYS A 300 2.50 -10.25 15.62
CA LYS A 300 2.71 -11.53 16.30
C LYS A 300 1.38 -12.21 16.62
N CYS A 301 0.43 -11.49 17.20
CA CYS A 301 -0.89 -11.99 17.53
C CYS A 301 -1.59 -12.57 16.29
N LEU A 302 -1.64 -11.79 15.19
CA LEU A 302 -2.32 -12.22 13.97
C LEU A 302 -1.65 -13.43 13.32
N ILE A 303 -0.33 -13.40 13.11
CA ILE A 303 0.38 -14.47 12.37
C ILE A 303 0.39 -15.78 13.17
N ASP A 304 0.66 -15.72 14.47
CA ASP A 304 0.60 -16.91 15.33
C ASP A 304 -0.83 -17.49 15.34
N GLY A 305 -1.84 -16.61 15.41
CA GLY A 305 -3.23 -17.03 15.41
C GLY A 305 -3.67 -17.67 14.09
N LEU A 306 -3.35 -17.06 12.95
CA LEU A 306 -3.65 -17.60 11.62
C LEU A 306 -3.04 -18.98 11.41
N ASN A 307 -1.75 -19.12 11.69
CA ASN A 307 -1.02 -20.39 11.46
C ASN A 307 -1.39 -21.51 12.45
N ARG A 308 -2.19 -21.22 13.48
CA ARG A 308 -2.82 -22.26 14.34
C ARG A 308 -4.13 -22.80 13.79
N ILE A 309 -4.76 -22.10 12.85
CA ILE A 309 -6.00 -22.56 12.24
C ILE A 309 -5.67 -23.67 11.22
N PRO A 310 -6.29 -24.86 11.32
CA PRO A 310 -6.00 -25.96 10.40
C PRO A 310 -6.20 -25.58 8.93
N GLY A 311 -5.17 -25.82 8.11
CA GLY A 311 -5.19 -25.53 6.67
C GLY A 311 -4.93 -24.08 6.28
N VAL A 312 -4.74 -23.18 7.25
CA VAL A 312 -4.34 -21.78 6.99
C VAL A 312 -2.82 -21.68 7.00
N TYR A 313 -2.29 -20.93 6.04
CA TYR A 313 -0.87 -20.57 5.98
C TYR A 313 -0.69 -19.07 5.70
N SER A 314 0.13 -18.43 6.49
CA SER A 314 0.52 -17.04 6.30
C SER A 314 2.02 -16.91 6.54
N PRO A 315 2.80 -16.41 5.56
CA PRO A 315 4.19 -16.03 5.78
C PRO A 315 4.29 -14.95 6.87
N ILE A 316 5.45 -14.86 7.50
CA ILE A 316 5.71 -13.81 8.49
C ILE A 316 6.03 -12.51 7.74
N PRO A 317 5.19 -11.45 7.82
CA PRO A 317 5.50 -10.18 7.19
C PRO A 317 6.77 -9.55 7.76
N MET A 318 7.64 -9.05 6.90
CA MET A 318 8.87 -8.38 7.29
C MET A 318 8.66 -6.87 7.51
N GLY A 319 7.57 -6.33 6.95
CA GLY A 319 7.21 -4.92 7.10
C GLY A 319 5.73 -4.65 6.80
N ALA A 320 5.37 -3.36 6.75
CA ALA A 320 4.00 -2.87 6.62
C ALA A 320 3.09 -3.38 7.75
N PHE A 321 1.79 -3.42 7.55
CA PHE A 321 0.83 -3.99 8.50
C PHE A 321 -0.23 -4.86 7.79
N TYR A 322 0.25 -5.63 6.81
CA TYR A 322 -0.54 -6.58 6.03
C TYR A 322 0.12 -7.95 5.97
N THR A 323 -0.71 -8.94 5.72
CA THR A 323 -0.29 -10.25 5.25
C THR A 323 -1.27 -10.77 4.21
N VAL A 324 -0.79 -11.64 3.34
CA VAL A 324 -1.63 -12.51 2.51
C VAL A 324 -1.64 -13.89 3.18
N ALA A 325 -2.83 -14.38 3.47
CA ALA A 325 -3.02 -15.71 4.04
C ALA A 325 -3.73 -16.62 3.04
N GLN A 326 -3.22 -17.82 2.87
CA GLN A 326 -3.89 -18.91 2.15
C GLN A 326 -4.85 -19.61 3.09
N LEU A 327 -6.09 -19.80 2.65
CA LEU A 327 -7.16 -20.43 3.41
C LEU A 327 -7.60 -21.73 2.75
N PRO A 328 -8.14 -22.70 3.51
CA PRO A 328 -8.68 -23.95 2.97
C PRO A 328 -10.10 -23.74 2.38
N ILE A 329 -10.21 -22.95 1.32
CA ILE A 329 -11.46 -22.53 0.66
C ILE A 329 -11.37 -22.68 -0.85
N ASP A 330 -12.51 -22.84 -1.51
CA ASP A 330 -12.63 -22.92 -2.96
C ASP A 330 -12.40 -21.55 -3.66
N ASP A 331 -12.94 -20.48 -3.06
CA ASP A 331 -12.90 -19.13 -3.66
C ASP A 331 -12.99 -18.05 -2.59
N SER A 332 -12.00 -17.13 -2.58
CA SER A 332 -11.90 -16.07 -1.57
C SER A 332 -13.00 -15.01 -1.70
N GLU A 333 -13.50 -14.73 -2.93
CA GLU A 333 -14.63 -13.83 -3.13
C GLU A 333 -15.91 -14.39 -2.51
N LYS A 334 -16.21 -15.66 -2.81
CA LYS A 334 -17.38 -16.34 -2.26
C LYS A 334 -17.30 -16.41 -0.75
N PHE A 335 -16.14 -16.76 -0.21
CA PHE A 335 -15.93 -16.86 1.23
C PHE A 335 -16.11 -15.53 1.93
N CYS A 336 -15.47 -14.45 1.43
CA CYS A 336 -15.59 -13.13 2.03
C CYS A 336 -17.03 -12.58 1.96
N ARG A 337 -17.75 -12.83 0.86
CA ARG A 337 -19.18 -12.51 0.76
C ARG A 337 -20.01 -13.31 1.75
N TRP A 338 -19.82 -14.62 1.80
CA TRP A 338 -20.55 -15.50 2.70
C TRP A 338 -20.37 -15.13 4.17
N CYS A 339 -19.17 -14.73 4.58
CA CYS A 339 -18.92 -14.21 5.94
C CYS A 339 -19.81 -13.02 6.29
N LEU A 340 -20.13 -12.16 5.33
CA LEU A 340 -20.93 -10.95 5.56
C LEU A 340 -22.44 -11.16 5.37
N GLU A 341 -22.81 -12.06 4.47
CA GLU A 341 -24.22 -12.30 4.11
C GLU A 341 -24.89 -13.36 4.98
N SER A 342 -24.18 -14.45 5.29
CA SER A 342 -24.78 -15.68 5.81
C SER A 342 -24.20 -16.15 7.15
N PHE A 343 -22.98 -15.75 7.52
CA PHE A 343 -22.30 -16.23 8.70
C PHE A 343 -22.27 -15.17 9.82
N ASN A 344 -22.44 -15.65 11.05
CA ASN A 344 -22.03 -14.94 12.26
C ASN A 344 -21.74 -15.93 13.39
N ASP A 345 -20.85 -15.57 14.30
CA ASP A 345 -20.61 -16.25 15.56
C ASP A 345 -21.02 -15.34 16.72
N ASN A 346 -22.14 -15.65 17.36
CA ASN A 346 -22.71 -14.85 18.46
C ASN A 346 -22.90 -13.36 18.08
N GLY A 347 -23.37 -13.09 16.87
CA GLY A 347 -23.59 -11.72 16.38
C GLY A 347 -22.31 -11.01 15.89
N GLU A 348 -21.24 -11.74 15.59
CA GLU A 348 -19.98 -11.19 15.12
C GLU A 348 -19.52 -11.89 13.83
N THR A 349 -18.88 -11.12 12.92
CA THR A 349 -18.29 -11.65 11.68
C THR A 349 -17.02 -10.89 11.31
N VAL A 350 -16.31 -11.37 10.29
CA VAL A 350 -15.06 -10.78 9.78
C VAL A 350 -15.23 -10.31 8.34
N MET A 351 -14.54 -9.22 7.99
CA MET A 351 -14.41 -8.72 6.62
C MET A 351 -12.94 -8.69 6.24
N MET A 352 -12.55 -9.49 5.26
CA MET A 352 -11.20 -9.50 4.65
C MET A 352 -11.27 -8.99 3.21
N ALA A 353 -10.12 -8.73 2.60
CA ALA A 353 -10.05 -8.42 1.18
C ALA A 353 -9.68 -9.69 0.39
N PRO A 354 -10.53 -10.16 -0.54
CA PRO A 354 -10.17 -11.25 -1.44
C PRO A 354 -8.88 -10.94 -2.19
N ALA A 355 -7.92 -11.85 -2.17
CA ALA A 355 -6.61 -11.56 -2.75
C ALA A 355 -6.60 -11.63 -4.28
N SER A 356 -7.56 -12.29 -4.90
CA SER A 356 -7.70 -12.32 -6.37
C SER A 356 -7.64 -10.93 -7.02
N GLY A 357 -8.15 -9.90 -6.34
CA GLY A 357 -8.11 -8.51 -6.84
C GLY A 357 -6.76 -7.79 -6.70
N PHE A 358 -5.72 -8.44 -6.18
CA PHE A 358 -4.35 -7.93 -6.11
C PHE A 358 -3.43 -8.58 -7.14
N TYR A 359 -3.97 -9.51 -7.93
CA TYR A 359 -3.32 -10.17 -9.04
C TYR A 359 -3.96 -9.76 -10.37
N THR A 360 -3.18 -9.77 -11.43
CA THR A 360 -3.67 -9.67 -12.81
C THR A 360 -3.66 -11.02 -13.51
N THR A 361 -2.81 -11.95 -13.03
CA THR A 361 -2.75 -13.33 -13.54
C THR A 361 -4.06 -14.06 -13.22
N PRO A 362 -4.78 -14.58 -14.25
CA PRO A 362 -6.03 -15.29 -14.04
C PRO A 362 -5.88 -16.51 -13.11
N GLY A 363 -6.77 -16.64 -12.13
CA GLY A 363 -6.78 -17.73 -11.15
C GLY A 363 -5.77 -17.58 -10.00
N ALA A 364 -4.88 -16.59 -10.02
CA ALA A 364 -3.98 -16.33 -8.92
C ALA A 364 -4.73 -15.76 -7.70
N GLY A 365 -4.30 -16.13 -6.49
CA GLY A 365 -4.89 -15.65 -5.24
C GLY A 365 -6.31 -16.14 -4.95
N GLN A 366 -6.82 -17.13 -5.68
CA GLN A 366 -8.21 -17.60 -5.58
C GLN A 366 -8.58 -18.10 -4.18
N ASN A 367 -7.67 -18.75 -3.48
CA ASN A 367 -7.85 -19.21 -2.10
C ASN A 367 -7.10 -18.37 -1.07
N GLN A 368 -6.75 -17.13 -1.43
CA GLN A 368 -5.99 -16.22 -0.58
C GLN A 368 -6.81 -14.99 -0.21
N VAL A 369 -6.51 -14.43 0.96
CA VAL A 369 -7.09 -13.16 1.43
C VAL A 369 -5.98 -12.24 1.93
N ARG A 370 -6.13 -10.93 1.70
CA ARG A 370 -5.29 -9.95 2.39
C ARG A 370 -5.94 -9.57 3.71
N ILE A 371 -5.14 -9.57 4.77
CA ILE A 371 -5.51 -9.18 6.12
C ILE A 371 -4.63 -8.01 6.56
N ALA A 372 -5.26 -6.95 7.11
CA ALA A 372 -4.57 -5.84 7.76
C ALA A 372 -4.65 -6.03 9.29
N TYR A 373 -3.51 -5.92 9.99
CA TYR A 373 -3.47 -6.03 11.46
C TYR A 373 -3.47 -4.66 12.15
N VAL A 374 -4.46 -3.84 11.75
CA VAL A 374 -4.63 -2.48 12.27
C VAL A 374 -5.56 -2.40 13.49
N LEU A 375 -6.30 -3.45 13.80
CA LEU A 375 -7.18 -3.52 14.96
C LEU A 375 -6.38 -3.74 16.25
N LYS A 376 -6.94 -3.35 17.39
CA LYS A 376 -6.38 -3.64 18.71
C LYS A 376 -6.22 -5.15 18.92
N LYS A 377 -5.22 -5.58 19.69
CA LYS A 377 -4.90 -6.99 19.93
C LYS A 377 -6.11 -7.83 20.36
N ALA A 378 -6.92 -7.33 21.30
CA ALA A 378 -8.12 -8.05 21.75
C ALA A 378 -9.15 -8.27 20.62
N ASP A 379 -9.34 -7.28 19.73
CA ASP A 379 -10.23 -7.42 18.59
C ASP A 379 -9.62 -8.38 17.53
N LEU A 380 -8.28 -8.41 17.37
CA LEU A 380 -7.61 -9.39 16.50
C LEU A 380 -7.76 -10.82 17.02
N GLU A 381 -7.58 -11.05 18.33
CA GLU A 381 -7.77 -12.35 18.97
C GLU A 381 -9.21 -12.85 18.76
N ARG A 382 -10.21 -11.97 18.95
CA ARG A 382 -11.60 -12.32 18.71
C ARG A 382 -11.91 -12.55 17.24
N ALA A 383 -11.39 -11.72 16.33
CA ALA A 383 -11.55 -11.88 14.89
C ALA A 383 -10.97 -13.21 14.38
N LEU A 384 -9.83 -13.64 14.93
CA LEU A 384 -9.22 -14.95 14.62
C LEU A 384 -10.12 -16.10 15.04
N GLU A 385 -10.76 -16.04 16.22
CA GLU A 385 -11.71 -17.06 16.67
C GLU A 385 -12.94 -17.11 15.76
N VAL A 386 -13.49 -15.95 15.38
CA VAL A 386 -14.60 -15.83 14.43
C VAL A 386 -14.22 -16.40 13.06
N LEU A 387 -13.01 -16.10 12.56
CA LEU A 387 -12.50 -16.63 11.30
C LEU A 387 -12.33 -18.15 11.34
N ARG A 388 -11.80 -18.70 12.44
CA ARG A 388 -11.69 -20.16 12.63
C ARG A 388 -13.04 -20.84 12.47
N LYS A 389 -14.07 -20.34 13.16
CA LYS A 389 -15.44 -20.89 13.09
C LYS A 389 -16.06 -20.71 11.71
N ALA A 390 -15.80 -19.57 11.05
CA ALA A 390 -16.23 -19.35 9.68
C ALA A 390 -15.65 -20.41 8.74
N LEU A 391 -14.35 -20.71 8.84
CA LEU A 391 -13.69 -21.73 8.04
C LEU A 391 -14.20 -23.15 8.33
N GLU A 392 -14.60 -23.45 9.57
CA GLU A 392 -15.15 -24.74 9.93
C GLU A 392 -16.55 -24.98 9.33
N THR A 393 -17.34 -23.92 9.15
CA THR A 393 -18.73 -23.99 8.71
C THR A 393 -18.95 -23.59 7.25
N TYR A 394 -17.93 -23.06 6.58
CA TYR A 394 -18.05 -22.63 5.18
C TYR A 394 -18.35 -23.79 4.22
N PRO A 395 -19.41 -23.72 3.39
CA PRO A 395 -19.77 -24.81 2.48
C PRO A 395 -18.72 -25.15 1.42
N GLY A 396 -17.88 -24.16 1.03
CA GLY A 396 -16.79 -24.32 0.06
C GLY A 396 -15.44 -24.65 0.69
N ARG A 397 -15.40 -25.20 1.90
CA ARG A 397 -14.19 -25.65 2.57
C ARG A 397 -13.52 -26.80 1.81
N THR A 398 -12.20 -26.67 1.57
CA THR A 398 -11.41 -27.66 0.84
C THR A 398 -10.61 -28.63 1.73
N LEU A 399 -10.51 -28.33 3.03
CA LEU A 399 -9.85 -29.20 4.00
C LEU A 399 -10.74 -30.40 4.28
N GLN A 400 -10.33 -31.58 3.82
CA GLN A 400 -11.01 -32.83 4.19
C GLN A 400 -10.71 -33.16 5.65
N GLU A 401 -11.76 -33.49 6.43
CA GLU A 401 -11.56 -34.12 7.73
C GLU A 401 -10.89 -35.46 7.48
N LYS A 402 -9.78 -35.76 8.19
CA LYS A 402 -9.23 -37.11 8.18
C LYS A 402 -10.34 -38.01 8.69
N PRO A 403 -10.67 -39.12 7.97
CA PRO A 403 -11.58 -40.11 8.52
C PRO A 403 -11.00 -40.58 9.86
N LEU A 404 -11.87 -40.64 10.88
CA LEU A 404 -11.58 -41.12 12.23
C LEU A 404 -11.09 -42.57 12.19
#